data_9e58166d467438c2fd9a800eba9c6f7b
#
_entry.id   9e58166d467438c2fd9a800eba9c6f7b
#
_cell.length_a   1.000
_cell.length_b   1.000
_cell.length_c   1.000
_cell.angle_alpha   90.00
_cell.angle_beta   90.00
_cell.angle_gamma   90.00
#
_symmetry.space_group_name_H-M   'P 1'
#
loop_
_entity.id
_entity.type
_entity.pdbx_description
1 polymer ?
#
loop_
_entity_poly.entity_id
_entity_poly.type
_entity_poly.pdbx_seq_one_letter_code
_entity_poly.pdbx_strand_id
1 'polypeptide(L)'
;MTPPTRPLRLDGSGRTDRVMASLTGVVAVYRRLSGVSGRRRPPVLAVDRDLPLIVDDLRVEAEGVVSLRLVQERGEILPRWRPGAHVDLSPRPGLVRQYSLCGDPDDRSAYRVGVRLLGEGSTAVHALKKGARITARGPRNAFPFVASPAYLFIAGGIGITPILPMVRQAAASGADWQLVYTGRDRASMPFLEELSRFGERVWVRPDTEYGIPASGAELLEGAPENAPIYCCGPIPMIVGVRTDAALRPSGPVFFERFSTPPIVGGKPFQVRLARSGVTLDVPADRTTLDVLRETVPGIAYSCRQGFCGTCELPAVTGDRVRICVEREPVTFDL
;
A
#
# COMPACT_ATOMS: atom_id res chain seq x y z
N MET A 1 -19.56 -2.93 -34.26
CA MET A 1 -18.39 -2.03 -34.14
C MET A 1 -18.77 -0.70 -34.76
N THR A 2 -19.04 0.30 -33.94
CA THR A 2 -19.27 1.68 -34.40
C THR A 2 -17.96 2.22 -34.99
N PRO A 3 -17.96 2.87 -36.14
CA PRO A 3 -16.73 3.42 -36.71
C PRO A 3 -16.20 4.51 -35.79
N PRO A 4 -14.85 4.60 -35.60
CA PRO A 4 -14.27 5.60 -34.75
C PRO A 4 -14.67 7.00 -35.23
N THR A 5 -15.22 7.79 -34.32
CA THR A 5 -15.53 9.20 -34.57
C THR A 5 -14.24 9.94 -34.93
N ARG A 6 -14.24 10.64 -36.09
CA ARG A 6 -13.07 11.41 -36.50
C ARG A 6 -12.78 12.53 -35.51
N PRO A 7 -11.54 12.67 -35.06
CA PRO A 7 -11.21 13.69 -34.06
C PRO A 7 -11.43 15.10 -34.64
N LEU A 8 -12.08 15.95 -33.86
CA LEU A 8 -12.33 17.34 -34.20
C LEU A 8 -11.16 18.22 -33.73
N ARG A 9 -10.96 19.36 -34.39
CA ARG A 9 -9.99 20.36 -33.95
C ARG A 9 -10.41 20.95 -32.61
N LEU A 10 -9.43 21.20 -31.74
CA LEU A 10 -9.64 21.78 -30.40
C LEU A 10 -9.93 23.29 -30.44
N ASP A 11 -9.89 23.90 -31.62
CA ASP A 11 -10.16 25.35 -31.86
C ASP A 11 -11.65 25.72 -31.88
N GLY A 12 -12.55 24.78 -31.62
CA GLY A 12 -14.00 24.98 -31.63
C GLY A 12 -14.62 25.13 -33.02
N SER A 13 -13.84 24.96 -34.10
CA SER A 13 -14.32 25.15 -35.49
C SER A 13 -15.24 24.03 -36.01
N GLY A 14 -15.40 22.94 -35.25
CA GLY A 14 -16.17 21.76 -35.68
C GLY A 14 -15.56 21.00 -36.86
N ARG A 15 -14.36 21.41 -37.35
CA ARG A 15 -13.66 20.75 -38.45
C ARG A 15 -12.83 19.60 -38.00
N THR A 16 -12.71 18.56 -38.83
CA THR A 16 -11.88 17.38 -38.55
C THR A 16 -10.40 17.78 -38.54
N ASP A 17 -9.69 17.36 -37.50
CA ASP A 17 -8.24 17.48 -37.44
C ASP A 17 -7.60 16.42 -38.35
N ARG A 18 -7.04 16.90 -39.49
CA ARG A 18 -6.44 16.02 -40.51
C ARG A 18 -5.20 15.28 -39.96
N VAL A 19 -4.41 15.92 -39.10
CA VAL A 19 -3.20 15.30 -38.51
C VAL A 19 -3.59 14.18 -37.56
N MET A 20 -4.54 14.46 -36.66
CA MET A 20 -5.04 13.44 -35.72
C MET A 20 -5.79 12.33 -36.43
N ALA A 21 -6.54 12.63 -37.50
CA ALA A 21 -7.20 11.61 -38.32
C ALA A 21 -6.18 10.70 -39.02
N SER A 22 -5.06 11.27 -39.54
CA SER A 22 -3.97 10.48 -40.14
C SER A 22 -3.26 9.61 -39.09
N LEU A 23 -2.95 10.15 -37.91
CA LEU A 23 -2.37 9.40 -36.81
C LEU A 23 -3.29 8.26 -36.36
N THR A 24 -4.58 8.50 -36.26
CA THR A 24 -5.57 7.44 -35.93
C THR A 24 -5.56 6.34 -36.99
N GLY A 25 -5.42 6.70 -38.28
CA GLY A 25 -5.27 5.74 -39.40
C GLY A 25 -3.99 4.89 -39.24
N VAL A 26 -2.86 5.55 -38.98
CA VAL A 26 -1.58 4.86 -38.78
C VAL A 26 -1.63 3.89 -37.57
N VAL A 27 -2.20 4.34 -36.47
CA VAL A 27 -2.38 3.50 -35.26
C VAL A 27 -3.32 2.32 -35.54
N ALA A 28 -4.38 2.53 -36.32
CA ALA A 28 -5.31 1.45 -36.70
C ALA A 28 -4.62 0.41 -37.61
N VAL A 29 -3.82 0.85 -38.57
CA VAL A 29 -2.99 -0.03 -39.40
C VAL A 29 -1.96 -0.77 -38.59
N TYR A 30 -1.24 -0.07 -37.70
CA TYR A 30 -0.26 -0.69 -36.80
C TYR A 30 -0.91 -1.75 -35.91
N ARG A 31 -2.10 -1.47 -35.33
CA ARG A 31 -2.86 -2.45 -34.55
C ARG A 31 -3.27 -3.68 -35.36
N ARG A 32 -3.70 -3.48 -36.61
CA ARG A 32 -4.02 -4.61 -37.53
C ARG A 32 -2.79 -5.43 -37.85
N LEU A 33 -1.69 -4.79 -38.22
CA LEU A 33 -0.44 -5.47 -38.53
C LEU A 33 0.17 -6.18 -37.32
N SER A 34 0.09 -5.59 -36.12
CA SER A 34 0.54 -6.21 -34.89
C SER A 34 -0.34 -7.40 -34.48
N GLY A 35 -1.62 -7.37 -34.82
CA GLY A 35 -2.54 -8.51 -34.61
C GLY A 35 -2.28 -9.67 -35.57
N VAL A 36 -1.91 -9.36 -36.84
CA VAL A 36 -1.62 -10.37 -37.88
C VAL A 36 -0.17 -10.87 -37.81
N SER A 37 0.76 -10.09 -37.24
CA SER A 37 2.20 -10.42 -37.25
C SER A 37 2.54 -11.64 -36.39
N GLY A 38 1.55 -12.33 -35.81
CA GLY A 38 1.69 -13.67 -35.19
C GLY A 38 2.96 -13.88 -34.36
N ARG A 39 3.67 -12.78 -34.03
CA ARG A 39 4.84 -12.87 -33.18
C ARG A 39 4.37 -13.41 -31.86
N ARG A 40 4.56 -14.70 -31.67
CA ARG A 40 4.41 -15.37 -30.41
C ARG A 40 5.13 -14.50 -29.40
N ARG A 41 4.37 -13.74 -28.60
CA ARG A 41 4.96 -13.15 -27.40
C ARG A 41 5.61 -14.30 -26.67
N PRO A 42 6.90 -14.21 -26.32
CA PRO A 42 7.49 -15.28 -25.54
C PRO A 42 6.57 -15.54 -24.36
N PRO A 43 6.35 -16.80 -23.98
CA PRO A 43 5.49 -17.10 -22.84
C PRO A 43 5.99 -16.26 -21.68
N VAL A 44 5.06 -15.57 -21.00
CA VAL A 44 5.39 -14.84 -19.78
C VAL A 44 5.84 -15.89 -18.79
N LEU A 45 7.16 -16.06 -18.66
CA LEU A 45 7.72 -16.94 -17.65
C LEU A 45 7.30 -16.37 -16.29
N ALA A 46 6.72 -17.22 -15.47
CA ALA A 46 6.46 -16.87 -14.07
C ALA A 46 7.83 -16.57 -13.43
N VAL A 47 8.07 -15.29 -13.16
CA VAL A 47 9.26 -14.88 -12.40
C VAL A 47 8.98 -15.25 -10.95
N ASP A 48 9.80 -16.13 -10.40
CA ASP A 48 9.78 -16.37 -8.96
C ASP A 48 10.17 -15.07 -8.26
N ARG A 49 9.22 -14.54 -7.50
CA ARG A 49 9.40 -13.29 -6.74
C ARG A 49 9.52 -13.57 -5.26
N ASP A 50 9.66 -14.82 -4.89
CA ASP A 50 9.82 -15.24 -3.52
C ASP A 50 11.26 -14.94 -3.07
N LEU A 51 11.38 -14.24 -1.96
CA LEU A 51 12.64 -13.93 -1.30
C LEU A 51 12.77 -14.86 -0.08
N PRO A 52 13.65 -15.87 -0.13
CA PRO A 52 13.94 -16.69 1.04
C PRO A 52 14.72 -15.87 2.04
N LEU A 53 14.14 -15.65 3.22
CA LEU A 53 14.70 -14.84 4.28
C LEU A 53 14.92 -15.67 5.55
N ILE A 54 15.86 -15.22 6.37
CA ILE A 54 16.12 -15.73 7.71
C ILE A 54 15.87 -14.61 8.72
N VAL A 55 15.26 -14.96 9.84
CA VAL A 55 15.16 -14.08 11.00
C VAL A 55 16.55 -14.01 11.66
N ASP A 56 17.26 -12.92 11.43
CA ASP A 56 18.58 -12.67 11.99
C ASP A 56 18.52 -12.17 13.43
N ASP A 57 17.51 -11.32 13.73
CA ASP A 57 17.27 -10.81 15.07
C ASP A 57 15.77 -10.60 15.29
N LEU A 58 15.35 -10.73 16.56
CA LEU A 58 14.00 -10.46 17.00
C LEU A 58 14.08 -9.69 18.32
N ARG A 59 13.47 -8.49 18.37
CA ARG A 59 13.47 -7.61 19.55
C ARG A 59 12.07 -7.28 19.99
N VAL A 60 11.86 -7.21 21.31
CA VAL A 60 10.66 -6.64 21.89
C VAL A 60 10.82 -5.11 21.85
N GLU A 61 9.92 -4.44 21.14
CA GLU A 61 9.94 -2.99 20.97
C GLU A 61 8.98 -2.27 21.92
N ALA A 62 7.90 -2.96 22.31
CA ALA A 62 6.87 -2.48 23.23
C ALA A 62 6.01 -3.67 23.69
N GLU A 63 5.08 -3.45 24.60
CA GLU A 63 4.11 -4.49 24.97
C GLU A 63 3.31 -4.95 23.76
N GLY A 64 3.40 -6.27 23.50
CA GLY A 64 2.74 -6.90 22.36
C GLY A 64 3.28 -6.47 20.98
N VAL A 65 4.50 -5.91 20.91
CA VAL A 65 5.14 -5.53 19.64
C VAL A 65 6.55 -6.07 19.59
N VAL A 66 6.87 -6.78 18.51
CA VAL A 66 8.22 -7.22 18.19
C VAL A 66 8.69 -6.59 16.87
N SER A 67 9.99 -6.41 16.72
CA SER A 67 10.59 -6.18 15.42
C SER A 67 11.45 -7.37 15.01
N LEU A 68 11.45 -7.66 13.71
CA LEU A 68 12.28 -8.68 13.10
C LEU A 68 13.28 -8.02 12.16
N ARG A 69 14.53 -8.40 12.28
CA ARG A 69 15.57 -8.17 11.27
C ARG A 69 15.64 -9.40 10.38
N LEU A 70 15.44 -9.19 9.09
CA LEU A 70 15.33 -10.24 8.08
C LEU A 70 16.46 -10.09 7.09
N VAL A 71 17.26 -11.14 6.90
CA VAL A 71 18.37 -11.17 5.96
C VAL A 71 18.12 -12.21 4.87
N GLN A 72 18.75 -12.05 3.72
CA GLN A 72 18.65 -13.03 2.64
C GLN A 72 19.39 -14.31 3.04
N GLU A 73 18.76 -15.46 2.81
CA GLU A 73 19.27 -16.77 3.24
C GLU A 73 20.67 -17.08 2.67
N ARG A 74 20.95 -16.62 1.47
CA ARG A 74 22.25 -16.84 0.79
C ARG A 74 23.23 -15.68 0.97
N GLY A 75 22.90 -14.71 1.80
CA GLY A 75 23.74 -13.52 2.01
C GLY A 75 23.73 -12.53 0.84
N GLU A 76 22.80 -12.66 -0.09
CA GLU A 76 22.64 -11.74 -1.21
C GLU A 76 22.05 -10.40 -0.73
N ILE A 77 22.30 -9.35 -1.47
CA ILE A 77 21.72 -8.04 -1.19
C ILE A 77 20.22 -8.04 -1.53
N LEU A 78 19.44 -7.46 -0.62
CA LEU A 78 18.00 -7.34 -0.77
C LEU A 78 17.61 -6.28 -1.82
N PRO A 79 16.45 -6.44 -2.48
CA PRO A 79 15.91 -5.43 -3.37
C PRO A 79 15.80 -4.05 -2.69
N ARG A 80 16.06 -2.99 -3.47
CA ARG A 80 15.89 -1.61 -2.99
C ARG A 80 14.44 -1.31 -2.66
N TRP A 81 14.23 -0.46 -1.68
CA TRP A 81 12.91 0.03 -1.31
C TRP A 81 12.97 1.52 -0.95
N ARG A 82 11.82 2.14 -0.81
CA ARG A 82 11.66 3.55 -0.39
C ARG A 82 10.70 3.63 0.78
N PRO A 83 10.76 4.66 1.63
CA PRO A 83 9.81 4.86 2.71
C PRO A 83 8.36 4.71 2.26
N GLY A 84 7.54 4.06 3.09
CA GLY A 84 6.18 3.64 2.78
C GLY A 84 6.07 2.29 2.07
N ALA A 85 7.17 1.61 1.78
CA ALA A 85 7.14 0.26 1.21
C ALA A 85 6.79 -0.79 2.27
N HIS A 86 6.18 -1.87 1.78
CA HIS A 86 5.83 -3.06 2.56
C HIS A 86 6.25 -4.34 1.84
N VAL A 87 6.32 -5.41 2.59
CA VAL A 87 6.52 -6.78 2.09
C VAL A 87 5.38 -7.68 2.54
N ASP A 88 5.04 -8.67 1.71
CA ASP A 88 4.23 -9.80 2.17
C ASP A 88 5.15 -10.81 2.84
N LEU A 89 4.91 -11.14 4.09
CA LEU A 89 5.61 -12.20 4.80
C LEU A 89 4.73 -13.43 4.91
N SER A 90 5.34 -14.58 4.67
CA SER A 90 4.75 -15.89 4.88
C SER A 90 5.52 -16.61 6.01
N PRO A 91 5.11 -16.44 7.28
CA PRO A 91 5.76 -17.10 8.40
C PRO A 91 5.56 -18.63 8.39
N ARG A 92 4.53 -19.10 7.69
CA ARG A 92 4.25 -20.52 7.41
C ARG A 92 3.45 -20.66 6.11
N PRO A 93 3.46 -21.83 5.44
CA PRO A 93 2.69 -22.06 4.23
C PRO A 93 1.21 -21.67 4.38
N GLY A 94 0.68 -20.97 3.38
CA GLY A 94 -0.74 -20.54 3.33
C GLY A 94 -1.07 -19.31 4.17
N LEU A 95 -0.17 -18.81 5.02
CA LEU A 95 -0.39 -17.65 5.85
C LEU A 95 0.46 -16.46 5.35
N VAL A 96 -0.15 -15.51 4.66
CA VAL A 96 0.52 -14.33 4.13
C VAL A 96 -0.06 -13.07 4.77
N ARG A 97 0.81 -12.19 5.28
CA ARG A 97 0.43 -10.88 5.83
C ARG A 97 1.40 -9.80 5.36
N GLN A 98 0.87 -8.60 5.20
CA GLN A 98 1.64 -7.42 4.81
C GLN A 98 2.21 -6.72 6.04
N TYR A 99 3.48 -6.34 5.95
CA TYR A 99 4.16 -5.56 6.98
C TYR A 99 4.98 -4.44 6.33
N SER A 100 4.83 -3.22 6.85
CA SER A 100 5.61 -2.07 6.41
C SER A 100 7.07 -2.24 6.79
N LEU A 101 7.97 -1.88 5.86
CA LEU A 101 9.40 -1.82 6.13
C LEU A 101 9.69 -0.59 7.00
N CYS A 102 10.33 -0.80 8.15
CA CYS A 102 10.66 0.24 9.13
C CYS A 102 12.16 0.34 9.42
N GLY A 103 13.00 -0.36 8.64
CA GLY A 103 14.45 -0.28 8.71
C GLY A 103 15.02 0.98 8.04
N ASP A 104 16.30 0.93 7.70
CA ASP A 104 16.97 1.92 6.89
C ASP A 104 16.84 1.53 5.40
N PRO A 105 16.28 2.39 4.53
CA PRO A 105 16.18 2.11 3.10
C PRO A 105 17.53 1.93 2.39
N ASP A 106 18.61 2.48 2.94
CA ASP A 106 19.96 2.37 2.38
C ASP A 106 20.68 1.10 2.85
N ASP A 107 20.24 0.48 3.95
CA ASP A 107 20.73 -0.84 4.37
C ASP A 107 20.08 -1.94 3.51
N ARG A 108 20.84 -2.41 2.52
CA ARG A 108 20.42 -3.50 1.65
C ARG A 108 20.79 -4.89 2.18
N SER A 109 21.42 -4.97 3.33
CA SER A 109 21.76 -6.24 3.98
C SER A 109 20.57 -6.86 4.69
N ALA A 110 19.61 -6.04 5.14
CA ALA A 110 18.45 -6.51 5.90
C ALA A 110 17.19 -5.69 5.65
N TYR A 111 16.05 -6.33 5.85
CA TYR A 111 14.77 -5.67 6.08
C TYR A 111 14.44 -5.67 7.56
N ARG A 112 13.78 -4.63 8.04
CA ARG A 112 13.18 -4.58 9.39
C ARG A 112 11.69 -4.37 9.27
N VAL A 113 10.91 -5.17 10.00
CA VAL A 113 9.46 -5.03 10.13
C VAL A 113 9.08 -4.99 11.60
N GLY A 114 8.07 -4.18 11.94
CA GLY A 114 7.48 -4.15 13.27
C GLY A 114 6.11 -4.81 13.25
N VAL A 115 5.82 -5.69 14.22
CA VAL A 115 4.62 -6.51 14.25
C VAL A 115 3.93 -6.45 15.59
N ARG A 116 2.72 -5.90 15.63
CA ARG A 116 1.83 -5.93 16.80
C ARG A 116 1.06 -7.24 16.85
N LEU A 117 0.95 -7.81 18.01
CA LEU A 117 0.16 -9.03 18.28
C LEU A 117 -1.33 -8.68 18.23
N LEU A 118 -2.04 -9.12 17.17
CA LEU A 118 -3.46 -8.83 16.97
C LEU A 118 -4.29 -10.08 16.60
N GLY A 119 -3.69 -11.06 15.96
CA GLY A 119 -4.42 -12.23 15.47
C GLY A 119 -3.47 -13.27 14.86
N GLU A 120 -4.00 -14.29 14.21
CA GLU A 120 -3.29 -15.48 13.75
C GLU A 120 -1.95 -15.18 13.04
N GLY A 121 -1.96 -14.24 12.09
CA GLY A 121 -0.74 -13.89 11.34
C GLY A 121 0.36 -13.31 12.22
N SER A 122 0.01 -12.37 13.09
CA SER A 122 0.95 -11.77 14.03
C SER A 122 1.39 -12.75 15.11
N THR A 123 0.52 -13.65 15.58
CA THR A 123 0.88 -14.74 16.51
C THR A 123 1.93 -15.65 15.89
N ALA A 124 1.77 -16.02 14.61
CA ALA A 124 2.76 -16.84 13.91
C ALA A 124 4.11 -16.12 13.79
N VAL A 125 4.11 -14.79 13.58
CA VAL A 125 5.35 -13.99 13.53
C VAL A 125 6.00 -13.89 14.90
N HIS A 126 5.24 -13.66 15.98
CA HIS A 126 5.74 -13.59 17.35
C HIS A 126 6.32 -14.93 17.84
N ALA A 127 5.89 -16.05 17.27
CA ALA A 127 6.42 -17.38 17.57
C ALA A 127 7.75 -17.69 16.86
N LEU A 128 8.18 -16.87 15.90
CA LEU A 128 9.45 -17.05 15.21
C LEU A 128 10.63 -16.86 16.16
N LYS A 129 11.72 -17.53 15.83
CA LYS A 129 12.98 -17.44 16.57
C LYS A 129 14.11 -17.05 15.59
N LYS A 130 15.20 -16.54 16.14
CA LYS A 130 16.44 -16.34 15.37
C LYS A 130 16.81 -17.63 14.61
N GLY A 131 17.15 -17.49 13.34
CA GLY A 131 17.43 -18.60 12.43
C GLY A 131 16.20 -19.18 11.73
N ALA A 132 14.97 -18.76 12.09
CA ALA A 132 13.77 -19.23 11.40
C ALA A 132 13.75 -18.79 9.94
N ARG A 133 13.38 -19.71 9.03
CA ARG A 133 13.20 -19.41 7.59
C ARG A 133 11.80 -18.95 7.34
N ILE A 134 11.67 -17.88 6.56
CA ILE A 134 10.40 -17.34 6.10
C ILE A 134 10.51 -16.93 4.63
N THR A 135 9.40 -16.78 3.97
CA THR A 135 9.36 -16.27 2.61
C THR A 135 8.76 -14.86 2.61
N ALA A 136 9.38 -13.97 1.86
CA ALA A 136 8.83 -12.63 1.58
C ALA A 136 8.55 -12.45 0.10
N ARG A 137 7.60 -11.57 -0.22
CA ARG A 137 7.36 -11.04 -1.58
C ARG A 137 7.33 -9.52 -1.55
N GLY A 138 7.95 -8.92 -2.52
CA GLY A 138 8.10 -7.47 -2.61
C GLY A 138 9.56 -7.05 -2.66
N PRO A 139 9.88 -5.82 -2.23
CA PRO A 139 9.00 -4.79 -1.66
C PRO A 139 8.05 -4.16 -2.68
N ARG A 140 6.91 -3.68 -2.21
CA ARG A 140 5.95 -2.86 -2.97
C ARG A 140 5.68 -1.59 -2.17
N ASN A 141 5.34 -0.49 -2.86
CA ASN A 141 5.05 0.79 -2.20
C ASN A 141 3.66 1.30 -2.62
N ALA A 142 2.74 1.37 -1.66
CA ALA A 142 1.41 1.93 -1.79
C ALA A 142 1.22 3.22 -0.97
N PHE A 143 2.28 3.66 -0.28
CA PHE A 143 2.31 4.86 0.56
C PHE A 143 3.56 5.69 0.23
N PRO A 144 3.68 6.19 -1.02
CA PRO A 144 4.91 6.80 -1.50
C PRO A 144 5.24 8.10 -0.76
N PHE A 145 6.48 8.23 -0.31
CA PHE A 145 7.00 9.44 0.29
C PHE A 145 7.52 10.39 -0.80
N VAL A 146 6.89 11.56 -0.90
CA VAL A 146 7.17 12.58 -1.92
C VAL A 146 8.04 13.67 -1.32
N ALA A 147 9.06 14.13 -2.04
CA ALA A 147 9.95 15.19 -1.57
C ALA A 147 9.19 16.51 -1.35
N SER A 148 9.41 17.13 -0.19
CA SER A 148 8.84 18.42 0.20
C SER A 148 9.81 19.16 1.13
N PRO A 149 9.78 20.48 1.21
CA PRO A 149 10.57 21.23 2.16
C PRO A 149 10.08 21.12 3.60
N ALA A 150 8.82 20.71 3.81
CA ALA A 150 8.24 20.55 5.14
C ALA A 150 7.27 19.37 5.19
N TYR A 151 7.04 18.81 6.39
CA TYR A 151 6.12 17.66 6.61
C TYR A 151 5.45 17.71 7.98
N LEU A 152 4.22 17.22 8.03
CA LEU A 152 3.62 16.72 9.26
C LEU A 152 3.45 15.21 9.17
N PHE A 153 4.02 14.48 10.13
CA PHE A 153 3.81 13.05 10.30
C PHE A 153 2.87 12.81 11.47
N ILE A 154 1.91 11.90 11.30
CA ILE A 154 0.96 11.49 12.32
C ILE A 154 0.95 9.97 12.38
N ALA A 155 1.34 9.40 13.51
CA ALA A 155 1.39 7.96 13.70
C ALA A 155 0.53 7.54 14.89
N GLY A 156 -0.24 6.46 14.73
CA GLY A 156 -1.01 5.84 15.81
C GLY A 156 -0.55 4.40 16.10
N GLY A 157 0.04 4.16 17.27
CA GLY A 157 0.52 2.84 17.68
C GLY A 157 1.47 2.22 16.66
N ILE A 158 1.12 1.02 16.14
CA ILE A 158 1.96 0.31 15.15
C ILE A 158 1.99 1.02 13.77
N GLY A 159 1.14 2.01 13.53
CA GLY A 159 1.19 2.88 12.35
C GLY A 159 2.48 3.69 12.23
N ILE A 160 3.31 3.70 13.26
CA ILE A 160 4.65 4.28 13.22
C ILE A 160 5.56 3.56 12.21
N THR A 161 5.32 2.29 11.89
CA THR A 161 6.24 1.49 11.06
C THR A 161 6.49 2.06 9.65
N PRO A 162 5.50 2.50 8.84
CA PRO A 162 5.78 3.15 7.57
C PRO A 162 6.26 4.60 7.73
N ILE A 163 5.92 5.27 8.82
CA ILE A 163 6.27 6.66 9.11
C ILE A 163 7.74 6.79 9.54
N LEU A 164 8.25 5.86 10.32
CA LEU A 164 9.61 5.91 10.87
C LEU A 164 10.71 6.12 9.79
N PRO A 165 10.75 5.39 8.68
CA PRO A 165 11.72 5.66 7.62
C PRO A 165 11.48 7.01 6.90
N MET A 166 10.23 7.52 6.84
CA MET A 166 9.93 8.84 6.29
C MET A 166 10.52 9.94 7.18
N VAL A 167 10.34 9.83 8.49
CA VAL A 167 10.93 10.74 9.49
C VAL A 167 12.45 10.78 9.37
N ARG A 168 13.10 9.62 9.27
CA ARG A 168 14.56 9.55 9.09
C ARG A 168 15.00 10.23 7.79
N GLN A 169 14.30 10.00 6.69
CA GLN A 169 14.62 10.63 5.41
C GLN A 169 14.36 12.13 5.43
N ALA A 170 13.27 12.61 6.03
CA ALA A 170 13.01 14.04 6.21
C ALA A 170 14.10 14.72 7.04
N ALA A 171 14.51 14.09 8.15
CA ALA A 171 15.61 14.57 8.99
C ALA A 171 16.95 14.64 8.23
N ALA A 172 17.27 13.60 7.46
CA ALA A 172 18.49 13.52 6.67
C ALA A 172 18.52 14.56 5.52
N SER A 173 17.37 14.90 4.95
CA SER A 173 17.27 15.91 3.88
C SER A 173 17.27 17.35 4.38
N GLY A 174 17.26 17.60 5.70
CA GLY A 174 17.18 18.94 6.29
C GLY A 174 15.81 19.61 6.13
N ALA A 175 14.76 18.85 5.80
CA ALA A 175 13.40 19.38 5.73
C ALA A 175 12.90 19.83 7.10
N ASP A 176 11.97 20.78 7.13
CA ASP A 176 11.23 21.10 8.34
C ASP A 176 10.15 20.04 8.56
N TRP A 177 10.10 19.43 9.76
CA TRP A 177 9.11 18.37 10.01
C TRP A 177 8.78 18.24 11.48
N GLN A 178 7.58 17.75 11.72
CA GLN A 178 7.10 17.36 13.04
C GLN A 178 6.47 15.97 12.96
N LEU A 179 6.56 15.21 14.04
CA LEU A 179 5.88 13.95 14.24
C LEU A 179 4.97 14.04 15.47
N VAL A 180 3.68 13.83 15.29
CA VAL A 180 2.73 13.53 16.37
C VAL A 180 2.58 12.03 16.45
N TYR A 181 3.01 11.44 17.58
CA TYR A 181 2.95 10.01 17.79
C TYR A 181 1.98 9.68 18.91
N THR A 182 0.83 9.10 18.57
CA THR A 182 -0.23 8.73 19.51
C THR A 182 -0.24 7.23 19.79
N GLY A 183 -0.82 6.86 20.93
CA GLY A 183 -1.02 5.46 21.33
C GLY A 183 -1.85 5.40 22.59
N ARG A 184 -2.25 4.20 23.00
CA ARG A 184 -3.01 4.02 24.25
C ARG A 184 -2.19 4.46 25.45
N ASP A 185 -1.01 3.93 25.57
CA ASP A 185 -0.05 4.16 26.65
C ASP A 185 1.38 4.00 26.12
N ARG A 186 2.36 4.54 26.82
CA ARG A 186 3.78 4.48 26.40
C ARG A 186 4.31 3.06 26.30
N ALA A 187 3.87 2.15 27.17
CA ALA A 187 4.33 0.78 27.21
C ALA A 187 3.98 0.01 25.92
N SER A 188 2.88 0.37 25.28
CA SER A 188 2.42 -0.22 24.03
C SER A 188 2.90 0.51 22.76
N MET A 189 3.65 1.62 22.87
CA MET A 189 4.14 2.41 21.74
C MET A 189 5.57 1.99 21.37
N PRO A 190 5.79 1.32 20.22
CA PRO A 190 7.12 0.89 19.81
C PRO A 190 8.00 2.04 19.32
N PHE A 191 9.33 1.83 19.35
CA PHE A 191 10.35 2.71 18.81
C PHE A 191 10.48 4.08 19.50
N LEU A 192 9.96 4.25 20.72
CA LEU A 192 10.08 5.51 21.47
C LEU A 192 11.55 5.88 21.73
N GLU A 193 12.38 4.93 22.08
CA GLU A 193 13.82 5.14 22.29
C GLU A 193 14.50 5.64 21.01
N GLU A 194 14.17 5.05 19.87
CA GLU A 194 14.71 5.45 18.59
C GLU A 194 14.26 6.86 18.16
N LEU A 195 13.02 7.23 18.50
CA LEU A 195 12.45 8.53 18.20
C LEU A 195 12.97 9.64 19.14
N SER A 196 13.42 9.30 20.36
CA SER A 196 13.88 10.27 21.36
C SER A 196 15.04 11.14 20.88
N ARG A 197 15.89 10.64 19.96
CA ARG A 197 16.99 11.38 19.35
C ARG A 197 16.57 12.63 18.57
N PHE A 198 15.30 12.72 18.19
CA PHE A 198 14.75 13.84 17.44
C PHE A 198 14.19 14.97 18.32
N GLY A 199 14.20 14.78 19.65
CA GLY A 199 13.85 15.79 20.63
C GLY A 199 12.45 16.37 20.42
N GLU A 200 12.36 17.69 20.45
CA GLU A 200 11.10 18.44 20.38
C GLU A 200 10.34 18.31 19.05
N ARG A 201 10.97 17.77 18.00
CA ARG A 201 10.28 17.47 16.74
C ARG A 201 9.30 16.30 16.85
N VAL A 202 9.34 15.53 17.96
CA VAL A 202 8.48 14.39 18.21
C VAL A 202 7.60 14.65 19.42
N TRP A 203 6.34 14.88 19.17
CA TRP A 203 5.35 14.94 20.25
C TRP A 203 4.77 13.55 20.49
N VAL A 204 5.16 12.93 21.61
CA VAL A 204 4.60 11.64 22.06
C VAL A 204 3.36 11.93 22.92
N ARG A 205 2.20 11.47 22.45
CA ARG A 205 0.88 11.75 23.05
C ARG A 205 0.13 10.45 23.33
N PRO A 206 0.39 9.77 24.46
CA PRO A 206 -0.37 8.57 24.87
C PRO A 206 -1.71 8.98 25.48
N ASP A 207 -2.78 8.24 25.15
CA ASP A 207 -4.14 8.57 25.60
C ASP A 207 -4.27 8.52 27.15
N THR A 208 -3.53 7.67 27.80
CA THR A 208 -3.50 7.57 29.28
C THR A 208 -2.98 8.83 29.99
N GLU A 209 -2.16 9.64 29.33
CA GLU A 209 -1.63 10.89 29.87
C GLU A 209 -2.53 12.09 29.57
N TYR A 210 -3.40 11.99 28.56
CA TYR A 210 -4.30 13.06 28.10
C TYR A 210 -5.77 12.75 28.39
N GLY A 211 -6.10 11.55 28.88
CA GLY A 211 -7.44 11.15 29.30
C GLY A 211 -8.38 10.73 28.17
N ILE A 212 -8.14 11.17 26.94
CA ILE A 212 -8.96 10.87 25.76
C ILE A 212 -8.08 10.66 24.52
N PRO A 213 -8.56 9.93 23.51
CA PRO A 213 -7.92 9.89 22.21
C PRO A 213 -7.84 11.28 21.55
N ALA A 214 -6.75 11.55 20.84
CA ALA A 214 -6.55 12.82 20.16
C ALA A 214 -7.59 13.07 19.07
N SER A 215 -8.12 14.30 18.99
CA SER A 215 -8.93 14.75 17.86
C SER A 215 -8.07 15.01 16.62
N GLY A 216 -8.67 15.01 15.42
CA GLY A 216 -7.97 15.40 14.21
C GLY A 216 -7.43 16.82 14.27
N ALA A 217 -8.19 17.75 14.86
CA ALA A 217 -7.78 19.13 15.05
C ALA A 217 -6.53 19.28 15.90
N GLU A 218 -6.47 18.56 17.04
CA GLU A 218 -5.30 18.50 17.93
C GLU A 218 -4.07 17.93 17.21
N LEU A 219 -4.24 16.85 16.44
CA LEU A 219 -3.14 16.22 15.69
C LEU A 219 -2.58 17.10 14.57
N LEU A 220 -3.34 18.09 14.14
CA LEU A 220 -2.95 19.06 13.12
C LEU A 220 -2.41 20.38 13.69
N GLU A 221 -2.40 20.54 15.01
CA GLU A 221 -1.75 21.68 15.65
C GLU A 221 -0.27 21.71 15.27
N GLY A 222 0.33 22.77 15.02
CA GLY A 222 1.76 22.84 14.65
C GLY A 222 2.12 22.28 13.26
N ALA A 223 1.12 21.92 12.44
CA ALA A 223 1.41 21.55 11.05
C ALA A 223 2.07 22.72 10.32
N PRO A 224 3.25 22.54 9.68
CA PRO A 224 3.83 23.58 8.84
C PRO A 224 2.85 23.95 7.72
N GLU A 225 2.78 25.23 7.37
CA GLU A 225 1.84 25.71 6.37
C GLU A 225 2.01 25.01 5.02
N ASN A 226 0.92 24.52 4.45
CA ASN A 226 0.92 23.77 3.18
C ASN A 226 1.81 22.51 3.13
N ALA A 227 2.31 22.04 4.28
CA ALA A 227 3.11 20.82 4.33
C ALA A 227 2.24 19.58 4.04
N PRO A 228 2.76 18.60 3.26
CA PRO A 228 2.09 17.31 3.13
C PRO A 228 2.01 16.60 4.48
N ILE A 229 0.84 16.03 4.74
CA ILE A 229 0.51 15.30 5.96
C ILE A 229 0.57 13.81 5.66
N TYR A 230 1.40 13.07 6.38
CA TYR A 230 1.50 11.62 6.30
C TYR A 230 0.90 10.99 7.56
N CYS A 231 -0.20 10.26 7.41
CA CYS A 231 -0.96 9.72 8.52
C CYS A 231 -1.08 8.19 8.45
N CYS A 232 -0.70 7.47 9.52
CA CYS A 232 -0.91 6.03 9.61
C CYS A 232 -1.29 5.62 11.04
N GLY A 233 -2.42 4.91 11.19
CA GLY A 233 -2.92 4.47 12.50
C GLY A 233 -4.35 3.95 12.47
N PRO A 234 -5.06 4.00 13.59
CA PRO A 234 -6.45 3.57 13.68
C PRO A 234 -7.37 4.35 12.73
N ILE A 235 -8.40 3.69 12.20
CA ILE A 235 -9.35 4.31 11.25
C ILE A 235 -9.98 5.60 11.81
N PRO A 236 -10.45 5.67 13.07
CA PRO A 236 -11.02 6.90 13.61
C PRO A 236 -10.04 8.09 13.57
N MET A 237 -8.76 7.85 13.90
CA MET A 237 -7.71 8.88 13.82
C MET A 237 -7.53 9.38 12.38
N ILE A 238 -7.41 8.48 11.41
CA ILE A 238 -7.26 8.84 10.00
C ILE A 238 -8.46 9.63 9.49
N VAL A 239 -9.67 9.22 9.88
CA VAL A 239 -10.91 9.94 9.50
C VAL A 239 -10.91 11.33 10.10
N GLY A 240 -10.62 11.49 11.41
CA GLY A 240 -10.53 12.77 12.07
C GLY A 240 -9.52 13.71 11.40
N VAL A 241 -8.29 13.24 11.19
CA VAL A 241 -7.24 14.02 10.50
C VAL A 241 -7.71 14.48 9.10
N ARG A 242 -8.32 13.61 8.31
CA ARG A 242 -8.80 13.95 6.97
C ARG A 242 -9.93 14.96 6.98
N THR A 243 -10.88 14.81 7.91
CA THR A 243 -12.02 15.71 8.04
C THR A 243 -11.54 17.11 8.45
N ASP A 244 -10.68 17.18 9.46
CA ASP A 244 -10.23 18.46 10.00
C ASP A 244 -9.21 19.15 9.07
N ALA A 245 -8.39 18.39 8.35
CA ALA A 245 -7.50 18.94 7.33
C ALA A 245 -8.26 19.57 6.16
N ALA A 246 -9.43 19.04 5.79
CA ALA A 246 -10.26 19.61 4.73
C ALA A 246 -10.91 20.96 5.12
N LEU A 247 -10.95 21.29 6.42
CA LEU A 247 -11.55 22.51 6.95
C LEU A 247 -10.53 23.65 7.16
N ARG A 248 -9.27 23.44 6.87
CA ARG A 248 -8.17 24.42 7.06
C ARG A 248 -7.20 24.43 5.89
N PRO A 249 -6.42 25.50 5.69
CA PRO A 249 -5.32 25.51 4.75
C PRO A 249 -4.27 24.47 5.16
N SER A 250 -4.29 23.32 4.52
CA SER A 250 -3.35 22.24 4.76
C SER A 250 -2.80 21.71 3.44
N GLY A 251 -1.61 21.09 3.47
CA GLY A 251 -1.12 20.34 2.33
C GLY A 251 -1.92 19.06 2.08
N PRO A 252 -1.56 18.29 1.05
CA PRO A 252 -2.23 17.04 0.73
C PRO A 252 -2.07 16.04 1.87
N VAL A 253 -3.15 15.31 2.19
CA VAL A 253 -3.16 14.25 3.20
C VAL A 253 -2.93 12.90 2.53
N PHE A 254 -1.78 12.30 2.80
CA PHE A 254 -1.45 10.92 2.44
C PHE A 254 -1.70 10.04 3.65
N PHE A 255 -2.34 8.89 3.45
CA PHE A 255 -2.59 7.99 4.57
C PHE A 255 -2.50 6.52 4.18
N GLU A 256 -2.13 5.70 5.16
CA GLU A 256 -2.15 4.25 5.07
C GLU A 256 -2.91 3.68 6.28
N ARG A 257 -3.67 2.62 6.06
CA ARG A 257 -4.33 1.84 7.11
C ARG A 257 -3.97 0.38 6.98
N PHE A 258 -3.90 -0.34 8.09
CA PHE A 258 -3.51 -1.76 8.09
C PHE A 258 -4.69 -2.72 8.04
N SER A 259 -5.90 -2.22 8.18
CA SER A 259 -7.12 -3.00 8.02
C SER A 259 -7.76 -2.76 6.66
N THR A 260 -8.20 -3.84 6.03
CA THR A 260 -9.09 -3.76 4.87
C THR A 260 -10.38 -3.02 5.29
N PRO A 261 -10.97 -2.19 4.43
CA PRO A 261 -12.27 -1.60 4.72
C PRO A 261 -13.28 -2.71 5.04
N PRO A 262 -14.07 -2.58 6.11
CA PRO A 262 -15.13 -3.55 6.37
C PRO A 262 -16.14 -3.53 5.23
N ILE A 263 -16.60 -4.69 4.82
CA ILE A 263 -17.71 -4.80 3.88
C ILE A 263 -18.99 -4.60 4.67
N VAL A 264 -19.63 -3.44 4.51
CA VAL A 264 -20.90 -3.12 5.18
C VAL A 264 -22.04 -3.33 4.21
N GLY A 265 -23.06 -4.10 4.61
CA GLY A 265 -24.24 -4.37 3.78
C GLY A 265 -23.92 -5.13 2.48
N GLY A 266 -22.84 -5.90 2.47
CA GLY A 266 -22.44 -6.68 1.30
C GLY A 266 -23.55 -7.65 0.86
N LYS A 267 -23.69 -7.80 -0.47
CA LYS A 267 -24.55 -8.80 -1.09
C LYS A 267 -23.69 -9.79 -1.87
N PRO A 268 -24.03 -11.07 -1.95
CA PRO A 268 -23.33 -11.99 -2.83
C PRO A 268 -23.59 -11.62 -4.29
N PHE A 269 -22.61 -11.85 -5.15
CA PHE A 269 -22.69 -11.60 -6.59
C PHE A 269 -21.78 -12.56 -7.34
N GLN A 270 -21.88 -12.56 -8.67
CA GLN A 270 -21.06 -13.42 -9.51
C GLN A 270 -20.10 -12.58 -10.38
N VAL A 271 -18.91 -13.11 -10.58
CA VAL A 271 -17.97 -12.61 -11.58
C VAL A 271 -17.68 -13.70 -12.61
N ARG A 272 -17.57 -13.31 -13.87
CA ARG A 272 -17.26 -14.22 -14.97
C ARG A 272 -15.89 -13.95 -15.55
N LEU A 273 -15.15 -15.00 -15.84
CA LEU A 273 -13.87 -14.95 -16.54
C LEU A 273 -14.12 -15.31 -18.01
N ALA A 274 -13.97 -14.33 -18.92
CA ALA A 274 -14.42 -14.46 -20.30
C ALA A 274 -13.62 -15.52 -21.08
N ARG A 275 -12.30 -15.62 -20.84
CA ARG A 275 -11.42 -16.53 -21.57
C ARG A 275 -11.54 -17.98 -21.11
N SER A 276 -11.66 -18.21 -19.81
CA SER A 276 -11.82 -19.54 -19.25
C SER A 276 -13.28 -20.01 -19.19
N GLY A 277 -14.24 -19.09 -19.34
CA GLY A 277 -15.67 -19.36 -19.21
C GLY A 277 -16.14 -19.63 -17.78
N VAL A 278 -15.25 -19.54 -16.79
CA VAL A 278 -15.53 -19.82 -15.39
C VAL A 278 -16.37 -18.70 -14.78
N THR A 279 -17.39 -19.07 -14.02
CA THR A 279 -18.16 -18.14 -13.18
C THR A 279 -17.84 -18.44 -11.72
N LEU A 280 -17.55 -17.39 -10.95
CA LEU A 280 -17.19 -17.49 -9.55
C LEU A 280 -18.20 -16.74 -8.69
N ASP A 281 -18.65 -17.38 -7.61
CA ASP A 281 -19.50 -16.76 -6.61
C ASP A 281 -18.64 -15.94 -5.63
N VAL A 282 -18.98 -14.68 -5.45
CA VAL A 282 -18.34 -13.78 -4.47
C VAL A 282 -19.28 -13.63 -3.28
N PRO A 283 -18.98 -14.22 -2.12
CA PRO A 283 -19.81 -14.13 -0.91
C PRO A 283 -20.00 -12.69 -0.43
N ALA A 284 -21.01 -12.46 0.41
CA ALA A 284 -21.37 -11.15 0.93
C ALA A 284 -20.24 -10.48 1.74
N ASP A 285 -19.38 -11.26 2.38
CA ASP A 285 -18.31 -10.85 3.29
C ASP A 285 -16.90 -10.89 2.66
N ARG A 286 -16.80 -11.24 1.36
CA ARG A 286 -15.52 -11.37 0.65
C ARG A 286 -15.40 -10.37 -0.50
N THR A 287 -14.16 -10.00 -0.84
CA THR A 287 -13.86 -9.19 -2.03
C THR A 287 -13.69 -10.08 -3.27
N THR A 288 -13.89 -9.50 -4.45
CA THR A 288 -13.57 -10.16 -5.72
C THR A 288 -12.11 -10.61 -5.77
N LEU A 289 -11.19 -9.81 -5.20
CA LEU A 289 -9.78 -10.17 -5.10
C LEU A 289 -9.56 -11.46 -4.29
N ASP A 290 -10.26 -11.62 -3.16
CA ASP A 290 -10.09 -12.79 -2.30
C ASP A 290 -10.49 -14.08 -3.04
N VAL A 291 -11.58 -14.03 -3.81
CA VAL A 291 -12.09 -15.18 -4.60
C VAL A 291 -11.18 -15.46 -5.80
N LEU A 292 -10.78 -14.42 -6.55
CA LEU A 292 -9.91 -14.60 -7.72
C LEU A 292 -8.54 -15.17 -7.35
N ARG A 293 -7.99 -14.82 -6.20
CA ARG A 293 -6.68 -15.35 -5.74
C ARG A 293 -6.68 -16.86 -5.52
N GLU A 294 -7.81 -17.44 -5.24
CA GLU A 294 -7.95 -18.89 -5.06
C GLU A 294 -8.01 -19.63 -6.42
N THR A 295 -8.50 -18.94 -7.45
CA THR A 295 -8.80 -19.54 -8.75
C THR A 295 -7.79 -19.16 -9.83
N VAL A 296 -7.27 -17.92 -9.80
CA VAL A 296 -6.38 -17.38 -10.82
C VAL A 296 -5.00 -17.14 -10.23
N PRO A 297 -4.00 -17.99 -10.51
CA PRO A 297 -2.64 -17.80 -10.05
C PRO A 297 -2.04 -16.47 -10.56
N GLY A 298 -1.35 -15.76 -9.68
CA GLY A 298 -0.61 -14.56 -10.07
C GLY A 298 -1.41 -13.27 -10.19
N ILE A 299 -2.67 -13.21 -9.76
CA ILE A 299 -3.43 -11.95 -9.66
C ILE A 299 -2.62 -10.93 -8.89
N ALA A 300 -2.37 -9.79 -9.54
CA ALA A 300 -1.62 -8.70 -8.94
C ALA A 300 -2.46 -7.98 -7.88
N TYR A 301 -1.87 -7.73 -6.72
CA TYR A 301 -2.47 -6.91 -5.67
C TYR A 301 -1.38 -6.26 -4.81
N SER A 302 -1.74 -5.22 -4.05
CA SER A 302 -0.85 -4.59 -3.08
C SER A 302 -1.63 -4.14 -1.85
N CYS A 303 -2.06 -2.89 -1.76
CA CYS A 303 -2.65 -2.30 -0.55
C CYS A 303 -3.94 -2.98 -0.05
N ARG A 304 -4.71 -3.65 -0.90
CA ARG A 304 -6.03 -4.26 -0.62
C ARG A 304 -7.06 -3.27 -0.05
N GLN A 305 -6.90 -1.98 -0.32
CA GLN A 305 -7.67 -0.89 0.27
C GLN A 305 -8.23 0.08 -0.78
N GLY A 306 -8.09 -0.23 -2.08
CA GLY A 306 -8.62 0.57 -3.17
C GLY A 306 -7.75 1.76 -3.61
N PHE A 307 -6.53 1.94 -3.06
CA PHE A 307 -5.72 3.13 -3.37
C PHE A 307 -4.71 2.93 -4.49
N CYS A 308 -3.93 1.85 -4.43
CA CYS A 308 -2.74 1.69 -5.27
C CYS A 308 -3.03 1.31 -6.72
N GLY A 309 -4.25 0.90 -7.05
CA GLY A 309 -4.62 0.46 -8.40
C GLY A 309 -3.99 -0.87 -8.86
N THR A 310 -3.10 -1.49 -8.07
CA THR A 310 -2.38 -2.71 -8.47
C THR A 310 -3.31 -3.89 -8.79
N CYS A 311 -4.50 -3.92 -8.16
CA CYS A 311 -5.52 -4.95 -8.37
C CYS A 311 -6.58 -4.55 -9.40
N GLU A 312 -6.35 -3.51 -10.20
CA GLU A 312 -7.28 -3.15 -11.26
C GLU A 312 -7.22 -4.15 -12.41
N LEU A 313 -8.37 -4.72 -12.74
CA LEU A 313 -8.54 -5.62 -13.87
C LEU A 313 -9.45 -5.00 -14.93
N PRO A 314 -9.17 -5.25 -16.22
CA PRO A 314 -10.04 -4.81 -17.30
C PRO A 314 -11.31 -5.67 -17.33
N ALA A 315 -12.46 -5.01 -17.30
CA ALA A 315 -13.73 -5.63 -17.63
C ALA A 315 -13.88 -5.74 -19.16
N VAL A 316 -14.73 -6.67 -19.62
CA VAL A 316 -15.07 -6.83 -21.05
C VAL A 316 -15.73 -5.55 -21.60
N THR A 317 -16.39 -4.77 -20.76
CA THR A 317 -16.96 -3.44 -21.08
C THR A 317 -15.92 -2.40 -21.42
N GLY A 318 -14.66 -2.59 -21.06
CA GLY A 318 -13.55 -1.65 -21.20
C GLY A 318 -13.25 -0.85 -19.94
N ASP A 319 -14.09 -0.97 -18.91
CA ASP A 319 -13.87 -0.34 -17.61
C ASP A 319 -12.75 -1.03 -16.85
N ARG A 320 -12.15 -0.33 -15.89
CA ARG A 320 -11.17 -0.91 -14.97
C ARG A 320 -11.78 -1.00 -13.58
N VAL A 321 -11.78 -2.21 -13.02
CA VAL A 321 -12.41 -2.54 -11.74
C VAL A 321 -11.35 -2.83 -10.69
N ARG A 322 -11.41 -2.15 -9.54
CA ARG A 322 -10.54 -2.41 -8.38
C ARG A 322 -11.08 -3.54 -7.53
N ILE A 323 -10.76 -4.74 -7.90
CA ILE A 323 -11.31 -5.98 -7.35
C ILE A 323 -11.13 -6.16 -5.83
N CYS A 324 -10.30 -5.36 -5.16
CA CYS A 324 -10.13 -5.40 -3.70
C CYS A 324 -11.19 -4.61 -2.93
N VAL A 325 -11.98 -3.76 -3.58
CA VAL A 325 -12.98 -2.91 -2.92
C VAL A 325 -14.30 -2.81 -3.69
N GLU A 326 -14.26 -2.83 -5.02
CA GLU A 326 -15.47 -2.78 -5.85
C GLU A 326 -16.15 -4.15 -5.86
N ARG A 327 -17.47 -4.14 -5.62
CA ARG A 327 -18.27 -5.33 -5.38
C ARG A 327 -19.55 -5.27 -6.21
N GLU A 328 -19.41 -5.67 -7.46
CA GLU A 328 -20.52 -5.74 -8.42
C GLU A 328 -20.30 -6.88 -9.42
N PRO A 329 -21.37 -7.38 -10.06
CA PRO A 329 -21.26 -8.37 -11.12
C PRO A 329 -20.45 -7.81 -12.30
N VAL A 330 -19.35 -8.48 -12.65
CA VAL A 330 -18.45 -8.07 -13.75
C VAL A 330 -18.00 -9.28 -14.54
N THR A 331 -17.81 -9.11 -15.84
CA THR A 331 -17.08 -10.06 -16.69
C THR A 331 -15.68 -9.51 -16.95
N PHE A 332 -14.67 -10.22 -16.49
CA PHE A 332 -13.26 -9.86 -16.71
C PHE A 332 -12.70 -10.52 -17.97
N ASP A 333 -11.78 -9.83 -18.65
CA ASP A 333 -11.03 -10.38 -19.79
C ASP A 333 -9.85 -11.26 -19.31
N LEU A 334 -10.18 -12.34 -18.58
CA LEU A 334 -9.27 -13.32 -17.98
C LEU A 334 -9.57 -14.74 -18.48
#